data_38faf464058bb1db27b83986ab65365d
#
_entry.id   38faf464058bb1db27b83986ab65365d
#
_cell.length_a   1.000
_cell.length_b   1.000
_cell.length_c   1.000
_cell.angle_alpha   90.00
_cell.angle_beta   90.00
_cell.angle_gamma   90.00
#
_symmetry.space_group_name_H-M   'P 1'
#
loop_
_entity.id
_entity.type
_entity.pdbx_description
1 polymer ?
#
loop_
_entity_poly.entity_id
_entity_poly.type
_entity_poly.pdbx_seq_one_letter_code
_entity_poly.pdbx_strand_id
1 'polypeptide(L)'
;MELTQIYKKAKVSVGILLILFTLSCNSTKNVIASGKASDKLSVKQVIKQHEKNSTAFNTLKARVKIDITQNDKTQGAGFTLRIEKDKVIWLSESVLGLARMMITPDKVRFYNKIDNEYFDGDYKLLSDVVGIELDFMKVQNILLGQAIFDLKEQPHQVALSGNSYAVSPKDQSALMDLFYLLNPSHFKMDSLQLQQPLKKRMLQVDYASYQEIDEEIIPKNIRIVAVDDSNEVAVAMAFKSVSLNDEVRFPFKIPSGYKEIVIK
;
A
#
# COMPACT_ATOMS: atom_id res chain seq x y z
N MET A 1 -40.96 31.52 -40.85
CA MET A 1 -41.25 30.16 -40.35
C MET A 1 -39.95 29.28 -40.19
N GLU A 2 -38.79 29.73 -40.63
CA GLU A 2 -37.53 28.94 -40.56
C GLU A 2 -36.70 29.17 -39.28
N LEU A 3 -36.71 30.37 -38.72
CA LEU A 3 -35.92 30.70 -37.51
C LEU A 3 -36.32 29.91 -36.26
N THR A 4 -37.60 29.57 -36.11
CA THR A 4 -38.11 28.79 -34.97
C THR A 4 -37.73 27.30 -35.02
N GLN A 5 -37.51 26.76 -36.22
CA GLN A 5 -37.06 25.38 -36.39
C GLN A 5 -35.57 25.23 -36.06
N ILE A 6 -34.74 26.24 -36.36
CA ILE A 6 -33.30 26.22 -36.07
C ILE A 6 -33.05 26.30 -34.55
N TYR A 7 -33.83 27.12 -33.83
CA TYR A 7 -33.75 27.24 -32.36
C TYR A 7 -34.18 25.95 -31.62
N LYS A 8 -35.19 25.23 -32.14
CA LYS A 8 -35.59 23.94 -31.57
C LYS A 8 -34.54 22.87 -31.77
N LYS A 9 -33.91 22.80 -32.95
CA LYS A 9 -32.82 21.80 -33.21
C LYS A 9 -31.59 22.13 -32.40
N ALA A 10 -31.21 23.41 -32.22
CA ALA A 10 -30.08 23.81 -31.40
C ALA A 10 -30.28 23.46 -29.90
N LYS A 11 -31.47 23.67 -29.34
CA LYS A 11 -31.79 23.32 -27.96
C LYS A 11 -31.77 21.80 -27.69
N VAL A 12 -32.20 20.98 -28.66
CA VAL A 12 -32.12 19.50 -28.54
C VAL A 12 -30.68 19.02 -28.64
N SER A 13 -29.85 19.59 -29.54
CA SER A 13 -28.45 19.23 -29.65
C SER A 13 -27.61 19.61 -28.42
N VAL A 14 -27.87 20.76 -27.79
CA VAL A 14 -27.21 21.18 -26.55
C VAL A 14 -27.66 20.33 -25.36
N GLY A 15 -28.96 19.94 -25.31
CA GLY A 15 -29.49 19.04 -24.28
C GLY A 15 -28.86 17.62 -24.34
N ILE A 16 -28.64 17.09 -25.57
CA ILE A 16 -28.01 15.77 -25.76
C ILE A 16 -26.51 15.83 -25.42
N LEU A 17 -25.83 16.95 -25.72
CA LEU A 17 -24.41 17.11 -25.39
C LEU A 17 -24.18 17.22 -23.86
N LEU A 18 -25.12 17.81 -23.11
CA LEU A 18 -25.01 17.91 -21.65
C LEU A 18 -25.23 16.58 -20.92
N ILE A 19 -25.95 15.64 -21.51
CA ILE A 19 -26.24 14.32 -20.91
C ILE A 19 -25.03 13.37 -21.04
N LEU A 20 -24.12 13.60 -21.98
CA LEU A 20 -22.93 12.77 -22.19
C LEU A 20 -21.79 13.03 -21.18
N PHE A 21 -21.87 14.10 -20.37
CA PHE A 21 -20.83 14.43 -19.38
C PHE A 21 -21.07 13.84 -17.97
N THR A 22 -22.16 13.10 -17.74
CA THR A 22 -22.52 12.64 -16.39
C THR A 22 -22.14 11.17 -16.09
N LEU A 23 -21.42 10.45 -16.97
CA LEU A 23 -21.14 9.03 -16.81
C LEU A 23 -19.70 8.70 -16.34
N SER A 24 -18.95 9.67 -15.83
CA SER A 24 -17.66 9.38 -15.24
C SER A 24 -17.71 9.46 -13.71
N CYS A 25 -18.55 8.64 -13.08
CA CYS A 25 -18.39 8.32 -11.67
C CYS A 25 -17.60 7.02 -11.58
N ASN A 26 -16.28 7.09 -11.38
CA ASN A 26 -15.51 5.99 -10.83
C ASN A 26 -16.03 5.72 -9.41
N SER A 27 -17.00 4.83 -9.27
CA SER A 27 -17.51 4.47 -7.95
C SER A 27 -16.55 3.47 -7.30
N THR A 28 -15.77 3.94 -6.35
CA THR A 28 -15.01 3.06 -5.47
C THR A 28 -15.96 2.19 -4.66
N LYS A 29 -15.93 0.88 -4.85
CA LYS A 29 -16.69 -0.07 -4.04
C LYS A 29 -15.84 -0.52 -2.86
N ASN A 30 -16.44 -0.54 -1.66
CA ASN A 30 -15.81 -1.21 -0.52
C ASN A 30 -15.93 -2.73 -0.72
N VAL A 31 -14.82 -3.44 -0.64
CA VAL A 31 -14.82 -4.90 -0.68
C VAL A 31 -15.11 -5.41 0.73
N ILE A 32 -16.26 -6.04 0.91
CA ILE A 32 -16.64 -6.68 2.18
C ILE A 32 -16.11 -8.12 2.13
N ALA A 33 -15.27 -8.48 3.08
CA ALA A 33 -14.80 -9.84 3.28
C ALA A 33 -15.95 -10.71 3.80
N SER A 34 -16.73 -11.32 2.89
CA SER A 34 -17.91 -12.12 3.23
C SER A 34 -17.68 -13.65 3.17
N GLY A 35 -16.50 -14.07 2.73
CA GLY A 35 -16.15 -15.48 2.62
C GLY A 35 -15.63 -16.07 3.94
N LYS A 36 -15.79 -17.40 4.09
CA LYS A 36 -15.10 -18.20 5.11
C LYS A 36 -14.08 -19.09 4.42
N ALA A 37 -12.88 -19.18 4.99
CA ALA A 37 -11.88 -20.12 4.55
C ALA A 37 -12.42 -21.57 4.70
N SER A 38 -12.06 -22.42 3.77
CA SER A 38 -12.51 -23.80 3.67
C SER A 38 -11.29 -24.73 3.62
N ASP A 39 -11.38 -25.87 4.28
CA ASP A 39 -10.36 -26.94 4.26
C ASP A 39 -10.23 -27.64 2.89
N LYS A 40 -11.10 -27.30 1.94
CA LYS A 40 -11.11 -27.88 0.58
C LYS A 40 -9.96 -27.43 -0.30
N LEU A 41 -9.33 -26.27 0.01
CA LEU A 41 -8.22 -25.75 -0.80
C LEU A 41 -6.87 -26.21 -0.22
N SER A 42 -6.05 -26.81 -1.10
CA SER A 42 -4.66 -27.11 -0.77
C SER A 42 -3.82 -25.84 -0.68
N VAL A 43 -2.68 -25.89 0.02
CA VAL A 43 -1.74 -24.75 0.11
C VAL A 43 -1.32 -24.23 -1.27
N LYS A 44 -1.08 -25.11 -2.25
CA LYS A 44 -0.76 -24.72 -3.63
C LYS A 44 -1.88 -23.92 -4.30
N GLN A 45 -3.13 -24.30 -4.05
CA GLN A 45 -4.28 -23.59 -4.60
C GLN A 45 -4.45 -22.21 -3.94
N VAL A 46 -4.29 -22.13 -2.62
CA VAL A 46 -4.35 -20.85 -1.88
C VAL A 46 -3.26 -19.89 -2.37
N ILE A 47 -2.01 -20.33 -2.47
CA ILE A 47 -0.89 -19.53 -2.99
C ILE A 47 -1.16 -19.10 -4.44
N LYS A 48 -1.59 -20.02 -5.31
CA LYS A 48 -1.93 -19.71 -6.70
C LYS A 48 -3.02 -18.64 -6.81
N GLN A 49 -4.03 -18.68 -5.95
CA GLN A 49 -5.08 -17.65 -5.94
C GLN A 49 -4.55 -16.30 -5.44
N HIS A 50 -3.69 -16.30 -4.43
CA HIS A 50 -3.02 -15.08 -3.97
C HIS A 50 -2.22 -14.41 -5.09
N GLU A 51 -1.41 -15.18 -5.82
CA GLU A 51 -0.62 -14.69 -6.95
C GLU A 51 -1.49 -14.21 -8.11
N LYS A 52 -2.55 -14.96 -8.46
CA LYS A 52 -3.49 -14.57 -9.52
C LYS A 52 -4.15 -13.22 -9.22
N ASN A 53 -4.39 -12.93 -7.96
CA ASN A 53 -4.96 -11.67 -7.49
C ASN A 53 -3.87 -10.62 -7.16
N SER A 54 -2.63 -10.82 -7.64
CA SER A 54 -1.62 -9.74 -7.63
C SER A 54 -2.11 -8.59 -8.51
N THR A 55 -1.74 -7.38 -8.14
CA THR A 55 -2.18 -6.17 -8.87
C THR A 55 -1.57 -6.08 -10.26
N ALA A 56 -2.41 -5.78 -11.27
CA ALA A 56 -2.02 -5.74 -12.67
C ALA A 56 -1.85 -4.31 -13.24
N PHE A 57 -2.04 -3.26 -12.44
CA PHE A 57 -1.87 -1.87 -12.87
C PHE A 57 -0.39 -1.53 -13.14
N ASN A 58 -0.16 -0.51 -13.99
CA ASN A 58 1.16 0.07 -14.21
C ASN A 58 1.48 1.21 -13.25
N THR A 59 0.50 2.09 -13.02
CA THR A 59 0.64 3.24 -12.11
C THR A 59 -0.53 3.35 -11.16
N LEU A 60 -0.25 3.80 -9.93
CA LEU A 60 -1.24 4.12 -8.93
C LEU A 60 -0.99 5.54 -8.42
N LYS A 61 -2.06 6.32 -8.31
CA LYS A 61 -2.07 7.61 -7.65
C LYS A 61 -3.13 7.62 -6.57
N ALA A 62 -2.77 8.05 -5.36
CA ALA A 62 -3.70 8.10 -4.25
C ALA A 62 -3.49 9.33 -3.37
N ARG A 63 -4.55 9.77 -2.69
CA ARG A 63 -4.44 10.59 -1.48
C ARG A 63 -4.47 9.64 -0.28
N VAL A 64 -3.49 9.77 0.60
CA VAL A 64 -3.35 8.88 1.77
C VAL A 64 -3.21 9.74 3.02
N LYS A 65 -4.02 9.47 4.04
CA LYS A 65 -3.75 9.97 5.39
C LYS A 65 -2.79 9.00 6.06
N ILE A 66 -1.71 9.50 6.63
CA ILE A 66 -0.73 8.72 7.38
C ILE A 66 -0.66 9.28 8.78
N ASP A 67 -0.91 8.44 9.78
CA ASP A 67 -0.74 8.75 11.19
C ASP A 67 0.39 7.84 11.73
N ILE A 68 1.41 8.44 12.35
CA ILE A 68 2.54 7.74 12.97
C ILE A 68 2.44 7.94 14.47
N THR A 69 2.43 6.85 15.22
CA THR A 69 2.42 6.85 16.69
C THR A 69 3.72 6.26 17.20
N GLN A 70 4.41 7.01 18.04
CA GLN A 70 5.62 6.59 18.73
C GLN A 70 5.67 7.26 20.13
N ASN A 71 6.03 6.53 21.17
CA ASN A 71 6.06 7.04 22.55
C ASN A 71 4.76 7.75 22.96
N ASP A 72 3.61 7.14 22.67
CA ASP A 72 2.25 7.65 22.95
C ASP A 72 1.91 8.99 22.25
N LYS A 73 2.74 9.44 21.32
CA LYS A 73 2.50 10.64 20.53
C LYS A 73 2.14 10.27 19.09
N THR A 74 1.00 10.76 18.63
CA THR A 74 0.56 10.57 17.26
C THR A 74 0.73 11.86 16.47
N GLN A 75 1.40 11.75 15.32
CA GLN A 75 1.50 12.80 14.32
C GLN A 75 0.90 12.31 13.01
N GLY A 76 0.04 13.12 12.40
CA GLY A 76 -0.66 12.75 11.18
C GLY A 76 -0.62 13.83 10.13
N ALA A 77 -0.52 13.41 8.86
CA ALA A 77 -0.60 14.30 7.71
C ALA A 77 -1.24 13.62 6.51
N GLY A 78 -1.70 14.45 5.56
CA GLY A 78 -2.17 14.00 4.26
C GLY A 78 -1.02 13.96 3.26
N PHE A 79 -0.94 12.88 2.48
CA PHE A 79 0.07 12.70 1.45
C PHE A 79 -0.58 12.38 0.10
N THR A 80 0.11 12.80 -0.96
CA THR A 80 -0.10 12.24 -2.29
C THR A 80 0.89 11.11 -2.48
N LEU A 81 0.38 9.89 -2.67
CA LEU A 81 1.15 8.70 -3.03
C LEU A 81 1.07 8.49 -4.54
N ARG A 82 2.20 8.18 -5.16
CA ARG A 82 2.29 7.72 -6.55
C ARG A 82 3.21 6.52 -6.62
N ILE A 83 2.78 5.49 -7.32
CA ILE A 83 3.57 4.28 -7.57
C ILE A 83 3.63 4.07 -9.07
N GLU A 84 4.82 3.91 -9.62
CA GLU A 84 5.04 3.21 -10.87
C GLU A 84 5.53 1.82 -10.48
N LYS A 85 4.72 0.81 -10.78
CA LYS A 85 4.94 -0.56 -10.31
C LYS A 85 6.34 -1.04 -10.69
N ASP A 86 7.01 -1.63 -9.72
CA ASP A 86 8.36 -2.19 -9.80
C ASP A 86 9.47 -1.17 -10.09
N LYS A 87 9.16 0.16 -10.05
CA LYS A 87 10.14 1.20 -10.38
C LYS A 87 10.25 2.32 -9.35
N VAL A 88 9.11 2.93 -8.94
CA VAL A 88 9.13 4.11 -8.07
C VAL A 88 7.93 4.13 -7.12
N ILE A 89 8.19 4.39 -5.86
CA ILE A 89 7.19 4.80 -4.86
C ILE A 89 7.53 6.23 -4.44
N TRP A 90 6.58 7.14 -4.57
CA TRP A 90 6.76 8.55 -4.28
C TRP A 90 5.65 9.06 -3.38
N LEU A 91 6.02 9.71 -2.29
CA LEU A 91 5.13 10.40 -1.37
C LEU A 91 5.49 11.87 -1.27
N SER A 92 4.47 12.72 -1.20
CA SER A 92 4.64 14.15 -0.90
C SER A 92 3.53 14.57 0.05
N GLU A 93 3.89 15.27 1.13
CA GLU A 93 2.89 15.90 1.98
C GLU A 93 2.03 16.85 1.12
N SER A 94 0.69 16.84 1.36
CA SER A 94 -0.29 17.33 0.38
C SER A 94 -0.58 18.82 0.47
N VAL A 95 -0.35 19.46 1.62
CA VAL A 95 -0.76 20.84 1.89
C VAL A 95 0.35 21.83 1.55
N LEU A 96 1.51 21.68 2.19
CA LEU A 96 2.63 22.62 2.07
C LEU A 96 3.86 21.99 1.39
N GLY A 97 3.82 20.68 1.09
CA GLY A 97 4.96 19.95 0.55
C GLY A 97 6.15 19.97 1.50
N LEU A 98 5.88 19.87 2.81
CA LEU A 98 6.88 19.95 3.87
C LEU A 98 7.79 18.72 3.90
N ALA A 99 7.27 17.57 3.54
CA ALA A 99 8.04 16.34 3.48
C ALA A 99 7.82 15.64 2.13
N ARG A 100 8.88 15.03 1.60
CA ARG A 100 8.81 14.24 0.39
C ARG A 100 9.73 13.04 0.48
N MET A 101 9.24 11.90 0.00
CA MET A 101 9.99 10.64 -0.07
C MET A 101 9.93 10.09 -1.48
N MET A 102 11.00 9.47 -1.92
CA MET A 102 11.13 8.75 -3.18
C MET A 102 11.91 7.47 -2.94
N ILE A 103 11.30 6.35 -3.23
CA ILE A 103 11.87 5.01 -3.10
C ILE A 103 11.98 4.43 -4.51
N THR A 104 13.15 3.95 -4.86
CA THR A 104 13.48 3.25 -6.11
C THR A 104 14.13 1.91 -5.76
N PRO A 105 14.30 0.95 -6.68
CA PRO A 105 14.97 -0.31 -6.38
C PRO A 105 16.33 -0.17 -5.68
N ASP A 106 17.06 0.89 -5.98
CA ASP A 106 18.43 1.09 -5.49
C ASP A 106 18.53 2.01 -4.28
N LYS A 107 17.54 2.92 -4.07
CA LYS A 107 17.66 4.01 -3.10
C LYS A 107 16.37 4.41 -2.42
N VAL A 108 16.52 4.85 -1.18
CA VAL A 108 15.53 5.58 -0.41
C VAL A 108 16.01 7.03 -0.27
N ARG A 109 15.19 7.98 -0.70
CA ARG A 109 15.46 9.41 -0.56
C ARG A 109 14.29 10.10 0.12
N PHE A 110 14.62 10.97 1.05
CA PHE A 110 13.63 11.69 1.84
C PHE A 110 14.15 13.08 2.17
N TYR A 111 13.28 14.07 2.28
CA TYR A 111 13.58 15.33 2.92
C TYR A 111 12.39 15.87 3.72
N ASN A 112 12.71 16.60 4.78
CA ASN A 112 11.77 17.31 5.65
C ASN A 112 12.17 18.78 5.75
N LYS A 113 11.28 19.68 5.34
CA LYS A 113 11.50 21.13 5.37
C LYS A 113 11.32 21.74 6.77
N ILE A 114 10.65 21.03 7.68
CA ILE A 114 10.46 21.53 9.05
C ILE A 114 11.79 21.53 9.79
N ASP A 115 12.53 20.42 9.68
CA ASP A 115 13.80 20.23 10.36
C ASP A 115 15.00 20.60 9.48
N ASN A 116 14.78 20.92 8.19
CA ASN A 116 15.81 21.14 7.17
C ASN A 116 16.76 19.95 7.06
N GLU A 117 16.22 18.75 7.04
CA GLU A 117 16.97 17.50 6.99
C GLU A 117 16.62 16.69 5.74
N TYR A 118 17.59 15.89 5.28
CA TYR A 118 17.37 14.93 4.19
C TYR A 118 18.10 13.62 4.45
N PHE A 119 17.67 12.59 3.74
CA PHE A 119 18.33 11.30 3.62
C PHE A 119 18.46 10.93 2.13
N ASP A 120 19.62 10.45 1.72
CA ASP A 120 19.87 9.87 0.39
C ASP A 120 20.75 8.64 0.57
N GLY A 121 20.14 7.47 0.71
CA GLY A 121 20.84 6.24 1.05
C GLY A 121 20.11 4.98 0.59
N ASP A 122 20.47 3.86 1.20
CA ASP A 122 19.88 2.56 0.98
C ASP A 122 18.62 2.33 1.85
N TYR A 123 18.16 1.10 1.93
CA TYR A 123 16.97 0.71 2.69
C TYR A 123 17.19 0.63 4.21
N LYS A 124 18.42 0.88 4.70
CA LYS A 124 18.73 0.76 6.14
C LYS A 124 17.81 1.64 6.99
N LEU A 125 17.51 2.89 6.54
CA LEU A 125 16.58 3.77 7.23
C LEU A 125 15.21 3.12 7.47
N LEU A 126 14.63 2.55 6.43
CA LEU A 126 13.32 1.92 6.53
C LEU A 126 13.39 0.60 7.30
N SER A 127 14.47 -0.15 7.11
CA SER A 127 14.71 -1.44 7.79
C SER A 127 14.87 -1.25 9.30
N ASP A 128 15.56 -0.19 9.73
CA ASP A 128 15.73 0.13 11.14
C ASP A 128 14.39 0.54 11.79
N VAL A 129 13.52 1.24 11.06
CA VAL A 129 12.18 1.61 11.57
C VAL A 129 11.28 0.39 11.77
N VAL A 130 11.30 -0.57 10.84
CA VAL A 130 10.40 -1.74 10.92
C VAL A 130 11.05 -2.98 11.54
N GLY A 131 12.34 -2.92 11.86
CA GLY A 131 13.07 -4.00 12.53
C GLY A 131 13.38 -5.23 11.67
N ILE A 132 13.13 -5.17 10.35
CA ILE A 132 13.47 -6.22 9.38
C ILE A 132 14.17 -5.65 8.16
N GLU A 133 14.93 -6.47 7.47
CA GLU A 133 15.57 -6.06 6.21
C GLU A 133 14.52 -5.84 5.11
N LEU A 134 14.40 -4.59 4.68
CA LEU A 134 13.52 -4.18 3.58
C LEU A 134 14.30 -4.01 2.28
N ASP A 135 13.57 -4.17 1.19
CA ASP A 135 13.92 -3.79 -0.17
C ASP A 135 12.70 -3.14 -0.85
N PHE A 136 12.86 -2.70 -2.09
CA PHE A 136 11.78 -2.09 -2.86
C PHE A 136 10.53 -2.97 -2.95
N MET A 137 10.73 -4.25 -3.27
CA MET A 137 9.62 -5.18 -3.48
C MET A 137 8.83 -5.42 -2.19
N LYS A 138 9.51 -5.56 -1.05
CA LYS A 138 8.83 -5.71 0.25
C LYS A 138 8.02 -4.48 0.61
N VAL A 139 8.57 -3.27 0.41
CA VAL A 139 7.83 -2.01 0.64
C VAL A 139 6.61 -1.92 -0.28
N GLN A 140 6.79 -2.18 -1.57
CA GLN A 140 5.69 -2.18 -2.54
C GLN A 140 4.62 -3.22 -2.17
N ASN A 141 5.03 -4.44 -1.83
CA ASN A 141 4.12 -5.53 -1.49
C ASN A 141 3.30 -5.22 -0.23
N ILE A 142 3.89 -4.61 0.79
CA ILE A 142 3.17 -4.13 1.97
C ILE A 142 2.09 -3.11 1.56
N LEU A 143 2.41 -2.14 0.71
CA LEU A 143 1.45 -1.12 0.27
C LEU A 143 0.31 -1.70 -0.59
N LEU A 144 0.53 -2.85 -1.23
CA LEU A 144 -0.42 -3.48 -2.16
C LEU A 144 -1.13 -4.73 -1.59
N GLY A 145 -0.89 -5.07 -0.33
CA GLY A 145 -1.50 -6.23 0.33
C GLY A 145 -1.01 -7.58 -0.24
N GLN A 146 0.26 -7.64 -0.61
CA GLN A 146 0.94 -8.84 -1.13
C GLN A 146 1.90 -9.43 -0.12
N ALA A 147 2.29 -10.71 -0.34
CA ALA A 147 3.31 -11.36 0.47
C ALA A 147 4.67 -10.66 0.29
N ILE A 148 5.40 -10.47 1.40
CA ILE A 148 6.72 -9.81 1.38
C ILE A 148 7.85 -10.73 0.92
N PHE A 149 7.64 -12.05 0.94
CA PHE A 149 8.54 -13.05 0.37
C PHE A 149 7.81 -13.84 -0.71
N ASP A 150 8.54 -14.38 -1.67
CA ASP A 150 7.98 -15.27 -2.68
C ASP A 150 7.51 -16.57 -2.01
N LEU A 151 6.21 -16.84 -2.08
CA LEU A 151 5.61 -18.04 -1.48
C LEU A 151 6.00 -19.35 -2.20
N LYS A 152 6.74 -19.28 -3.30
CA LYS A 152 7.25 -20.45 -4.03
C LYS A 152 8.67 -20.84 -3.66
N GLU A 153 9.45 -19.95 -3.04
CA GLU A 153 10.85 -20.20 -2.70
C GLU A 153 11.03 -21.36 -1.72
N GLN A 154 10.01 -21.63 -0.90
CA GLN A 154 10.07 -22.69 0.10
C GLN A 154 8.70 -23.38 0.29
N PRO A 155 8.69 -24.61 0.80
CA PRO A 155 7.43 -25.30 1.12
C PRO A 155 6.65 -24.57 2.22
N HIS A 156 5.36 -24.40 1.99
CA HIS A 156 4.41 -23.80 2.95
C HIS A 156 3.38 -24.82 3.42
N GLN A 157 2.74 -24.50 4.52
CA GLN A 157 1.53 -25.16 5.04
C GLN A 157 0.39 -24.15 5.13
N VAL A 158 -0.83 -24.66 5.14
CA VAL A 158 -2.03 -23.87 5.31
C VAL A 158 -2.88 -24.46 6.42
N ALA A 159 -3.39 -23.60 7.28
CA ALA A 159 -4.39 -23.90 8.31
C ALA A 159 -5.54 -22.90 8.22
N LEU A 160 -6.64 -23.19 8.88
CA LEU A 160 -7.72 -22.24 9.05
C LEU A 160 -7.50 -21.43 10.34
N SER A 161 -7.60 -20.11 10.25
CA SER A 161 -7.52 -19.19 11.38
C SER A 161 -8.67 -18.17 11.31
N GLY A 162 -9.66 -18.35 12.18
CA GLY A 162 -10.89 -17.58 12.09
C GLY A 162 -11.58 -17.78 10.76
N ASN A 163 -11.73 -16.71 9.98
CA ASN A 163 -12.30 -16.76 8.64
C ASN A 163 -11.25 -16.83 7.51
N SER A 164 -9.95 -16.75 7.83
CA SER A 164 -8.85 -16.60 6.87
C SER A 164 -8.03 -17.87 6.72
N TYR A 165 -7.27 -17.98 5.63
CA TYR A 165 -6.24 -18.99 5.44
C TYR A 165 -4.95 -18.53 6.12
N ALA A 166 -4.47 -19.26 7.13
CA ALA A 166 -3.17 -19.05 7.73
C ALA A 166 -2.12 -19.81 6.93
N VAL A 167 -1.26 -19.10 6.21
CA VAL A 167 -0.16 -19.66 5.43
C VAL A 167 1.15 -19.35 6.15
N SER A 168 1.99 -20.38 6.33
CA SER A 168 3.31 -20.23 6.93
C SER A 168 4.32 -21.19 6.28
N PRO A 169 5.62 -20.90 6.33
CA PRO A 169 6.63 -21.88 5.98
C PRO A 169 6.43 -23.19 6.77
N LYS A 170 6.69 -24.34 6.14
CA LYS A 170 6.65 -25.63 6.84
C LYS A 170 7.74 -25.70 7.89
N ASP A 171 8.93 -25.23 7.51
CA ASP A 171 10.10 -25.19 8.38
C ASP A 171 10.31 -23.72 8.79
N GLN A 172 9.78 -23.34 9.95
CA GLN A 172 10.05 -22.03 10.53
C GLN A 172 11.51 -21.97 10.97
N SER A 173 12.17 -20.87 10.64
CA SER A 173 13.54 -20.66 11.11
C SER A 173 13.56 -20.41 12.62
N ALA A 174 14.53 -20.96 13.34
CA ALA A 174 14.74 -20.59 14.75
C ALA A 174 15.01 -19.08 14.95
N LEU A 175 15.34 -18.37 13.88
CA LEU A 175 15.63 -16.95 13.89
C LEU A 175 14.42 -16.08 13.53
N MET A 176 13.39 -16.66 12.86
CA MET A 176 12.26 -15.89 12.32
C MET A 176 11.01 -16.76 12.17
N ASP A 177 9.92 -16.34 12.78
CA ASP A 177 8.58 -16.86 12.56
C ASP A 177 7.81 -15.96 11.61
N LEU A 178 7.15 -16.56 10.61
CA LEU A 178 6.43 -15.86 9.56
C LEU A 178 5.03 -16.45 9.36
N PHE A 179 4.01 -15.60 9.43
CA PHE A 179 2.61 -15.97 9.23
C PHE A 179 1.92 -14.97 8.30
N TYR A 180 1.15 -15.48 7.37
CA TYR A 180 0.27 -14.74 6.48
C TYR A 180 -1.17 -15.17 6.71
N LEU A 181 -2.07 -14.22 6.95
CA LEU A 181 -3.50 -14.48 6.90
C LEU A 181 -4.03 -13.97 5.56
N LEU A 182 -4.58 -14.88 4.74
CA LEU A 182 -5.14 -14.58 3.43
C LEU A 182 -6.66 -14.60 3.48
N ASN A 183 -7.29 -13.56 2.94
CA ASN A 183 -8.72 -13.43 2.86
C ASN A 183 -9.31 -14.45 1.87
N PRO A 184 -10.34 -15.24 2.23
CA PRO A 184 -10.90 -16.24 1.34
C PRO A 184 -11.71 -15.67 0.17
N SER A 185 -12.13 -14.40 0.23
CA SER A 185 -12.93 -13.77 -0.83
C SER A 185 -12.10 -13.24 -1.99
N HIS A 186 -10.93 -12.68 -1.68
CA HIS A 186 -10.07 -12.02 -2.67
C HIS A 186 -8.61 -12.43 -2.59
N PHE A 187 -8.23 -13.32 -1.68
CA PHE A 187 -6.89 -13.88 -1.50
C PHE A 187 -5.76 -12.83 -1.31
N LYS A 188 -6.09 -11.57 -1.00
CA LYS A 188 -5.15 -10.58 -0.49
C LYS A 188 -4.89 -10.82 0.99
N MET A 189 -3.89 -10.15 1.57
CA MET A 189 -3.57 -10.23 2.98
C MET A 189 -4.70 -9.66 3.86
N ASP A 190 -5.11 -10.38 4.89
CA ASP A 190 -5.79 -9.81 6.06
C ASP A 190 -4.76 -9.34 7.08
N SER A 191 -3.68 -10.13 7.26
CA SER A 191 -2.58 -9.78 8.15
C SER A 191 -1.27 -10.47 7.71
N LEU A 192 -0.17 -9.83 8.01
CA LEU A 192 1.19 -10.36 7.96
C LEU A 192 1.79 -10.22 9.35
N GLN A 193 2.38 -11.27 9.89
CA GLN A 193 3.15 -11.22 11.12
C GLN A 193 4.53 -11.86 10.90
N LEU A 194 5.57 -11.13 11.27
CA LEU A 194 6.94 -11.59 11.27
C LEU A 194 7.53 -11.31 12.65
N GLN A 195 8.12 -12.34 13.25
CA GLN A 195 8.77 -12.24 14.57
C GLN A 195 10.22 -12.72 14.47
N GLN A 196 11.11 -12.04 15.17
CA GLN A 196 12.50 -12.44 15.39
C GLN A 196 12.74 -12.53 16.91
N PRO A 197 12.37 -13.65 17.56
CA PRO A 197 12.35 -13.76 19.02
C PRO A 197 13.71 -13.45 19.66
N LEU A 198 14.81 -13.93 19.08
CA LEU A 198 16.16 -13.69 19.60
C LEU A 198 16.59 -12.22 19.53
N LYS A 199 16.02 -11.45 18.62
CA LYS A 199 16.27 -10.01 18.47
C LYS A 199 15.21 -9.17 19.16
N LYS A 200 14.17 -9.81 19.73
CA LYS A 200 12.97 -9.15 20.29
C LYS A 200 12.31 -8.19 19.31
N ARG A 201 12.24 -8.58 18.02
CA ARG A 201 11.65 -7.78 16.96
C ARG A 201 10.38 -8.42 16.44
N MET A 202 9.39 -7.57 16.15
CA MET A 202 8.15 -7.98 15.55
C MET A 202 7.71 -6.93 14.51
N LEU A 203 7.25 -7.40 13.36
CA LEU A 203 6.49 -6.61 12.40
C LEU A 203 5.11 -7.24 12.24
N GLN A 204 4.07 -6.45 12.43
CA GLN A 204 2.70 -6.81 12.10
C GLN A 204 2.12 -5.80 11.13
N VAL A 205 1.49 -6.28 10.06
CA VAL A 205 0.78 -5.47 9.10
C VAL A 205 -0.64 -5.99 8.97
N ASP A 206 -1.63 -5.18 9.33
CA ASP A 206 -3.05 -5.52 9.27
C ASP A 206 -3.74 -4.69 8.17
N TYR A 207 -4.56 -5.36 7.37
CA TYR A 207 -5.37 -4.76 6.31
C TYR A 207 -6.83 -4.76 6.72
N ALA A 208 -7.25 -3.70 7.41
CA ALA A 208 -8.59 -3.61 7.98
C ALA A 208 -9.70 -3.54 6.93
N SER A 209 -9.39 -3.09 5.73
CA SER A 209 -10.34 -3.05 4.60
C SER A 209 -9.65 -2.87 3.26
N TYR A 210 -10.36 -3.27 2.22
CA TYR A 210 -10.00 -3.14 0.81
C TYR A 210 -11.04 -2.32 0.05
N GLN A 211 -10.67 -1.86 -1.13
CA GLN A 211 -11.52 -1.17 -2.10
C GLN A 211 -11.26 -1.72 -3.49
N GLU A 212 -12.27 -1.72 -4.33
CA GLU A 212 -12.16 -2.12 -5.72
C GLU A 212 -12.09 -0.87 -6.61
N ILE A 213 -11.08 -0.79 -7.46
CA ILE A 213 -10.84 0.28 -8.42
C ILE A 213 -10.49 -0.38 -9.75
N ASP A 214 -11.28 -0.17 -10.78
CA ASP A 214 -11.05 -0.73 -12.12
C ASP A 214 -10.75 -2.25 -12.08
N GLU A 215 -11.58 -3.00 -11.34
CA GLU A 215 -11.45 -4.46 -11.09
C GLU A 215 -10.24 -4.88 -10.24
N GLU A 216 -9.39 -3.93 -9.82
CA GLU A 216 -8.26 -4.19 -8.94
C GLU A 216 -8.63 -4.01 -7.46
N ILE A 217 -8.22 -4.96 -6.64
CA ILE A 217 -8.44 -4.92 -5.18
C ILE A 217 -7.22 -4.28 -4.51
N ILE A 218 -7.42 -3.07 -4.00
CA ILE A 218 -6.38 -2.22 -3.40
C ILE A 218 -6.66 -2.05 -1.90
N PRO A 219 -5.66 -2.11 -1.02
CA PRO A 219 -5.84 -1.80 0.40
C PRO A 219 -6.47 -0.41 0.59
N LYS A 220 -7.43 -0.32 1.50
CA LYS A 220 -8.05 0.95 1.89
C LYS A 220 -7.51 1.45 3.22
N ASN A 221 -7.37 0.55 4.20
CA ASN A 221 -6.79 0.86 5.50
C ASN A 221 -5.73 -0.18 5.85
N ILE A 222 -4.52 0.30 6.10
CA ILE A 222 -3.36 -0.50 6.51
C ILE A 222 -2.91 -0.01 7.89
N ARG A 223 -2.61 -0.92 8.79
CA ARG A 223 -1.94 -0.65 10.06
C ARG A 223 -0.66 -1.47 10.13
N ILE A 224 0.45 -0.80 10.34
CA ILE A 224 1.77 -1.40 10.50
C ILE A 224 2.19 -1.16 11.95
N VAL A 225 2.60 -2.20 12.65
CA VAL A 225 3.18 -2.11 14.00
C VAL A 225 4.55 -2.76 13.93
N ALA A 226 5.57 -2.01 14.27
CA ALA A 226 6.93 -2.48 14.37
C ALA A 226 7.41 -2.35 15.83
N VAL A 227 7.96 -3.43 16.36
CA VAL A 227 8.53 -3.48 17.71
C VAL A 227 9.99 -3.87 17.60
N ASP A 228 10.87 -3.10 18.23
CA ASP A 228 12.28 -3.42 18.42
C ASP A 228 12.63 -3.27 19.90
N ASP A 229 12.76 -4.41 20.59
CA ASP A 229 12.89 -4.53 22.06
C ASP A 229 11.72 -3.83 22.77
N SER A 230 11.92 -2.64 23.32
CA SER A 230 10.89 -1.85 24.02
C SER A 230 10.33 -0.69 23.16
N ASN A 231 10.86 -0.47 21.98
CA ASN A 231 10.42 0.60 21.12
C ASN A 231 9.32 0.11 20.17
N GLU A 232 8.18 0.76 20.21
CA GLU A 232 7.06 0.52 19.30
C GLU A 232 6.83 1.73 18.39
N VAL A 233 6.70 1.47 17.10
CA VAL A 233 6.23 2.42 16.11
C VAL A 233 4.99 1.85 15.42
N ALA A 234 3.90 2.59 15.46
CA ALA A 234 2.69 2.24 14.72
C ALA A 234 2.42 3.26 13.61
N VAL A 235 2.16 2.76 12.40
CA VAL A 235 1.80 3.57 11.24
C VAL A 235 0.42 3.16 10.75
N ALA A 236 -0.53 4.10 10.74
CA ALA A 236 -1.85 3.88 10.15
C ALA A 236 -1.95 4.65 8.83
N MET A 237 -2.34 3.95 7.77
CA MET A 237 -2.51 4.52 6.43
C MET A 237 -3.96 4.35 5.98
N ALA A 238 -4.60 5.45 5.56
CA ALA A 238 -5.95 5.45 5.00
C ALA A 238 -5.95 6.03 3.59
N PHE A 239 -6.18 5.19 2.59
CA PHE A 239 -6.29 5.58 1.19
C PHE A 239 -7.67 6.24 0.96
N LYS A 240 -7.71 7.53 0.63
CA LYS A 240 -8.93 8.32 0.50
C LYS A 240 -9.47 8.37 -0.92
N SER A 241 -8.59 8.53 -1.89
CA SER A 241 -8.92 8.46 -3.30
C SER A 241 -7.80 7.74 -4.02
N VAL A 242 -8.16 6.82 -4.91
CA VAL A 242 -7.22 6.03 -5.71
C VAL A 242 -7.64 6.11 -7.16
N SER A 243 -6.67 6.28 -8.06
CA SER A 243 -6.81 6.09 -9.50
C SER A 243 -5.65 5.23 -10.01
N LEU A 244 -5.93 4.42 -11.03
CA LEU A 244 -4.97 3.50 -11.62
C LEU A 244 -4.69 3.91 -13.06
N ASN A 245 -3.49 3.60 -13.54
CA ASN A 245 -3.04 3.79 -14.91
C ASN A 245 -3.10 5.24 -15.43
N ASP A 246 -3.18 6.22 -14.53
CA ASP A 246 -3.02 7.63 -14.86
C ASP A 246 -1.56 7.95 -15.19
N GLU A 247 -1.33 9.00 -15.99
CA GLU A 247 -0.01 9.59 -16.13
C GLU A 247 0.47 10.14 -14.78
N VAL A 248 1.65 9.72 -14.34
CA VAL A 248 2.27 10.16 -13.07
C VAL A 248 3.63 10.77 -13.32
N ARG A 249 4.01 11.72 -12.45
CA ARG A 249 5.33 12.34 -12.42
C ARG A 249 5.89 12.27 -11.02
N PHE A 250 7.20 12.15 -10.88
CA PHE A 250 7.90 11.93 -9.62
C PHE A 250 8.89 13.07 -9.32
N PRO A 251 8.43 14.32 -9.16
CA PRO A 251 9.33 15.45 -8.93
C PRO A 251 10.00 15.32 -7.56
N PHE A 252 11.32 15.17 -7.55
CA PHE A 252 12.14 15.07 -6.35
C PHE A 252 13.45 15.85 -6.54
N LYS A 253 13.68 16.79 -5.64
CA LYS A 253 14.93 17.55 -5.55
C LYS A 253 15.15 17.93 -4.09
N ILE A 254 16.25 17.51 -3.51
CA ILE A 254 16.66 17.91 -2.17
C ILE A 254 17.00 19.41 -2.21
N PRO A 255 16.40 20.23 -1.33
CA PRO A 255 16.73 21.65 -1.28
C PRO A 255 18.19 21.86 -0.81
N SER A 256 18.81 22.96 -1.24
CA SER A 256 20.14 23.31 -0.80
C SER A 256 20.17 23.72 0.68
N GLY A 257 21.28 23.43 1.37
CA GLY A 257 21.48 23.84 2.77
C GLY A 257 20.82 22.92 3.80
N TYR A 258 20.26 21.77 3.37
CA TYR A 258 19.72 20.77 4.30
C TYR A 258 20.84 19.91 4.88
N LYS A 259 20.65 19.47 6.12
CA LYS A 259 21.57 18.58 6.83
C LYS A 259 21.25 17.13 6.50
N GLU A 260 22.26 16.35 6.20
CA GLU A 260 22.11 14.93 5.95
C GLU A 260 21.87 14.14 7.24
N ILE A 261 20.88 13.25 7.22
CA ILE A 261 20.65 12.25 8.26
C ILE A 261 21.59 11.09 7.99
N VAL A 262 22.57 10.89 8.86
CA VAL A 262 23.50 9.77 8.79
C VAL A 262 23.04 8.67 9.74
N ILE A 263 22.73 7.50 9.19
CA ILE A 263 22.38 6.30 9.98
C ILE A 263 23.67 5.58 10.32
N LYS A 264 23.95 5.45 11.62
CA LYS A 264 25.14 4.77 12.15
C LYS A 264 24.97 3.26 12.20
#